data_843e11288fda82c507b9e72a159d4bea
#
_entry.id   843e11288fda82c507b9e72a159d4bea
#
_cell.length_a   1.000
_cell.length_b   1.000
_cell.length_c   1.000
_cell.angle_alpha   90.00
_cell.angle_beta   90.00
_cell.angle_gamma   90.00
#
_symmetry.space_group_name_H-M   'P 1'
#
loop_
_entity.id
_entity.type
_entity.pdbx_description
1 polymer ?
#
loop_
_entity_poly.entity_id
_entity_poly.type
_entity_poly.pdbx_seq_one_letter_code
_entity_poly.pdbx_strand_id
1 'polypeptide(L)'
;MSDVPEDANENCPGTASANAGKTSACAGCPNQSACSTGERAVDPDIALITERLAGVKHKLLILSGKGGVGKSTVTASLAYAIANLQDGAKPFKVWPRMFGCEENSVQNSDQGWTPIFVQNNLFVMSIAFLLDTRDEAIIWRGPRKNALIKQFLRDVDWGELDFLIIDTPPGTSDEHISIVQMLLQASCLDGAVIVTTPQEISLLDVRKEVNFCVKTKVPVLGVVENMCQFVCPCCSTASQLFPNTTGGAKKMCADLSLELLAQLPLDPRLAKSLDEGQSYFEHFADSPVAKQFGDLANLLVNKCKTNRERTEINGETN
;
A
#
# COMPACT_ATOMS: atom_id res chain seq x y z
N MET A 1 1.85 21.15 5.60
CA MET A 1 0.80 22.08 6.01
C MET A 1 0.51 21.85 7.45
N SER A 2 0.25 22.90 8.18
CA SER A 2 0.20 22.94 9.64
C SER A 2 -0.86 21.99 10.19
N ASP A 3 -0.43 21.17 11.11
CA ASP A 3 -1.23 20.31 11.98
C ASP A 3 -2.01 21.21 12.97
N VAL A 4 -2.91 22.03 12.40
CA VAL A 4 -3.69 23.02 13.14
C VAL A 4 -5.12 22.48 13.25
N PRO A 5 -5.62 22.20 14.48
CA PRO A 5 -7.01 21.80 14.69
C PRO A 5 -8.00 22.83 14.15
N GLU A 6 -9.17 22.38 13.71
CA GLU A 6 -10.22 23.28 13.16
C GLU A 6 -10.73 24.31 14.16
N ASP A 7 -10.65 23.99 15.45
CA ASP A 7 -11.03 24.84 16.60
C ASP A 7 -9.85 25.62 17.22
N ALA A 8 -8.70 25.63 16.55
CA ALA A 8 -7.53 26.35 17.06
C ALA A 8 -7.65 27.86 16.85
N ASN A 9 -7.01 28.64 17.73
CA ASN A 9 -6.92 30.08 17.59
C ASN A 9 -6.21 30.51 16.31
N GLU A 10 -6.54 31.73 15.81
CA GLU A 10 -5.79 32.36 14.72
C GLU A 10 -4.30 32.45 15.08
N ASN A 11 -3.43 32.18 14.10
CA ASN A 11 -1.98 32.13 14.26
C ASN A 11 -1.44 30.95 15.11
N CYS A 12 -2.18 29.85 15.20
CA CYS A 12 -1.72 28.63 15.85
C CYS A 12 -0.37 28.15 15.22
N PRO A 13 0.66 27.88 16.02
CA PRO A 13 1.95 27.39 15.51
C PRO A 13 1.90 25.95 14.98
N GLY A 14 0.76 25.27 15.09
CA GLY A 14 0.59 23.85 14.79
C GLY A 14 0.90 22.96 16.00
N THR A 15 0.16 21.85 16.10
CA THR A 15 0.26 20.91 17.24
C THR A 15 1.61 20.18 17.28
N ALA A 16 2.31 20.07 16.14
CA ALA A 16 3.63 19.45 16.06
C ALA A 16 4.80 20.41 16.35
N SER A 17 4.51 21.70 16.55
CA SER A 17 5.54 22.70 16.84
C SER A 17 6.13 22.51 18.25
N ALA A 18 7.44 22.73 18.41
CA ALA A 18 8.08 22.77 19.73
C ALA A 18 7.48 23.85 20.66
N ASN A 19 6.79 24.83 20.07
CA ASN A 19 6.09 25.92 20.76
C ASN A 19 4.59 25.68 20.92
N ALA A 20 4.08 24.50 20.59
CA ALA A 20 2.68 24.16 20.74
C ALA A 20 2.22 24.32 22.21
N GLY A 21 1.08 24.98 22.42
CA GLY A 21 0.55 25.28 23.75
C GLY A 21 1.29 26.34 24.56
N LYS A 22 2.45 26.83 24.10
CA LYS A 22 3.36 27.71 24.87
C LYS A 22 3.40 29.16 24.40
N THR A 23 2.92 29.47 23.21
CA THR A 23 2.94 30.83 22.66
C THR A 23 1.72 31.64 23.13
N SER A 24 1.84 32.97 23.02
CA SER A 24 0.69 33.87 23.27
C SER A 24 -0.53 33.58 22.39
N ALA A 25 -0.31 33.07 21.18
CA ALA A 25 -1.37 32.63 20.27
C ALA A 25 -2.13 31.40 20.79
N CYS A 26 -1.58 30.66 21.73
CA CYS A 26 -2.26 29.51 22.37
C CYS A 26 -3.13 29.90 23.57
N ALA A 27 -3.05 31.14 24.03
CA ALA A 27 -3.82 31.61 25.20
C ALA A 27 -5.32 31.53 24.92
N GLY A 28 -6.06 30.78 25.77
CA GLY A 28 -7.50 30.58 25.60
C GLY A 28 -7.90 29.63 24.48
N CYS A 29 -6.96 28.96 23.82
CA CYS A 29 -7.25 27.91 22.84
C CYS A 29 -7.82 26.66 23.54
N PRO A 30 -8.90 26.06 23.01
CA PRO A 30 -9.46 24.82 23.57
C PRO A 30 -8.44 23.69 23.70
N ASN A 31 -7.47 23.64 22.79
CA ASN A 31 -6.44 22.61 22.72
C ASN A 31 -5.13 22.98 23.47
N GLN A 32 -5.09 24.12 24.19
CA GLN A 32 -3.85 24.61 24.81
C GLN A 32 -3.26 23.60 25.81
N SER A 33 -4.07 22.97 26.65
CA SER A 33 -3.61 21.99 27.63
C SER A 33 -3.01 20.76 26.97
N ALA A 34 -3.69 20.19 26.00
CA ALA A 34 -3.23 19.02 25.23
C ALA A 34 -1.93 19.31 24.46
N CYS A 35 -1.84 20.49 23.85
CA CYS A 35 -0.63 20.93 23.17
C CYS A 35 0.56 21.18 24.10
N SER A 36 0.30 21.67 25.33
CA SER A 36 1.36 22.01 26.30
C SER A 36 1.92 20.78 27.02
N THR A 37 1.08 19.76 27.27
CA THR A 37 1.49 18.49 27.89
C THR A 37 2.13 17.53 26.88
N GLY A 38 1.88 17.74 25.58
CA GLY A 38 2.31 16.81 24.55
C GLY A 38 1.52 15.49 24.52
N GLU A 39 0.58 15.33 25.44
CA GLU A 39 -0.33 14.19 25.45
C GLU A 39 -1.41 14.42 24.40
N ARG A 40 -1.18 13.88 23.20
CA ARG A 40 -2.24 13.76 22.21
C ARG A 40 -3.22 12.70 22.70
N ALA A 41 -4.50 13.07 22.79
CA ALA A 41 -5.54 12.06 22.99
C ALA A 41 -5.35 10.98 21.90
N VAL A 42 -5.09 9.76 22.32
CA VAL A 42 -5.01 8.62 21.40
C VAL A 42 -6.38 8.49 20.76
N ASP A 43 -6.42 8.49 19.43
CA ASP A 43 -7.67 8.29 18.69
C ASP A 43 -8.30 6.96 19.16
N PRO A 44 -9.51 6.96 19.70
CA PRO A 44 -10.15 5.76 20.24
C PRO A 44 -10.29 4.65 19.19
N ASP A 45 -10.35 5.00 17.91
CA ASP A 45 -10.42 4.02 16.82
C ASP A 45 -9.13 3.22 16.66
N ILE A 46 -7.98 3.70 17.14
CA ILE A 46 -6.70 2.96 17.04
C ILE A 46 -6.77 1.63 17.78
N ALA A 47 -7.41 1.59 18.95
CA ALA A 47 -7.59 0.34 19.69
C ALA A 47 -8.43 -0.67 18.90
N LEU A 48 -9.51 -0.22 18.27
CA LEU A 48 -10.37 -1.05 17.43
C LEU A 48 -9.63 -1.53 16.18
N ILE A 49 -8.86 -0.66 15.54
CA ILE A 49 -8.03 -1.03 14.38
C ILE A 49 -6.98 -2.08 14.79
N THR A 50 -6.37 -1.93 15.97
CA THR A 50 -5.39 -2.89 16.49
C THR A 50 -6.03 -4.27 16.66
N GLU A 51 -7.20 -4.33 17.28
CA GLU A 51 -7.96 -5.56 17.45
C GLU A 51 -8.31 -6.21 16.11
N ARG A 52 -8.82 -5.42 15.15
CA ARG A 52 -9.18 -5.91 13.81
C ARG A 52 -8.00 -6.44 13.02
N LEU A 53 -6.83 -5.82 13.16
CA LEU A 53 -5.62 -6.24 12.45
C LEU A 53 -4.78 -7.28 13.21
N ALA A 54 -5.21 -7.71 14.39
CA ALA A 54 -4.47 -8.68 15.21
C ALA A 54 -4.32 -10.05 14.50
N GLY A 55 -5.35 -10.48 13.75
CA GLY A 55 -5.31 -11.71 12.94
C GLY A 55 -4.48 -11.60 11.65
N VAL A 56 -4.02 -10.40 11.29
CA VAL A 56 -3.25 -10.17 10.06
C VAL A 56 -1.75 -10.26 10.36
N LYS A 57 -1.06 -11.27 9.80
CA LYS A 57 0.37 -11.50 10.09
C LYS A 57 1.27 -10.44 9.46
N HIS A 58 1.13 -10.19 8.17
CA HIS A 58 1.99 -9.28 7.40
C HIS A 58 1.17 -8.20 6.69
N LYS A 59 1.66 -6.97 6.72
CA LYS A 59 1.01 -5.80 6.12
C LYS A 59 2.00 -5.07 5.22
N LEU A 60 1.68 -5.03 3.91
CA LEU A 60 2.51 -4.44 2.87
C LEU A 60 1.83 -3.25 2.23
N LEU A 61 2.55 -2.14 2.11
CA LEU A 61 2.13 -1.00 1.28
C LEU A 61 2.74 -1.12 -0.11
N ILE A 62 1.93 -0.92 -1.14
CA ILE A 62 2.44 -0.77 -2.51
C ILE A 62 2.31 0.70 -2.90
N LEU A 63 3.45 1.32 -3.08
CA LEU A 63 3.60 2.75 -3.34
C LEU A 63 4.05 3.00 -4.79
N SER A 64 3.76 4.17 -5.31
CA SER A 64 4.33 4.67 -6.56
C SER A 64 4.32 6.19 -6.58
N GLY A 65 5.41 6.80 -6.98
CA GLY A 65 5.51 8.25 -7.07
C GLY A 65 4.63 8.86 -8.18
N LYS A 66 4.23 8.06 -9.18
CA LYS A 66 3.52 8.52 -10.37
C LYS A 66 2.41 7.55 -10.75
N GLY A 67 1.32 8.09 -11.32
CA GLY A 67 0.28 7.29 -11.96
C GLY A 67 0.76 6.65 -13.28
N GLY A 68 0.15 5.54 -13.67
CA GLY A 68 0.43 4.87 -14.94
C GLY A 68 1.68 3.97 -14.96
N VAL A 69 2.37 3.77 -13.83
CA VAL A 69 3.52 2.84 -13.73
C VAL A 69 3.11 1.37 -13.60
N GLY A 70 1.81 1.08 -13.57
CA GLY A 70 1.28 -0.27 -13.41
C GLY A 70 1.29 -0.77 -11.96
N LYS A 71 1.22 0.13 -10.97
CA LYS A 71 1.21 -0.22 -9.56
C LYS A 71 0.11 -1.23 -9.22
N SER A 72 -1.14 -0.96 -9.60
CA SER A 72 -2.27 -1.86 -9.33
C SER A 72 -2.16 -3.19 -10.08
N THR A 73 -1.59 -3.20 -11.30
CA THR A 73 -1.24 -4.41 -12.04
C THR A 73 -0.25 -5.27 -11.27
N VAL A 74 0.83 -4.65 -10.77
CA VAL A 74 1.82 -5.35 -9.94
C VAL A 74 1.19 -5.84 -8.65
N THR A 75 0.35 -5.03 -7.99
CA THR A 75 -0.33 -5.40 -6.75
C THR A 75 -1.27 -6.61 -6.96
N ALA A 76 -2.10 -6.59 -8.01
CA ALA A 76 -3.01 -7.70 -8.32
C ALA A 76 -2.23 -8.98 -8.66
N SER A 77 -1.21 -8.87 -9.51
CA SER A 77 -0.39 -10.01 -9.89
C SER A 77 0.40 -10.59 -8.70
N LEU A 78 0.90 -9.74 -7.82
CA LEU A 78 1.56 -10.17 -6.58
C LEU A 78 0.59 -10.89 -5.66
N ALA A 79 -0.66 -10.40 -5.51
CA ALA A 79 -1.68 -11.05 -4.72
C ALA A 79 -2.02 -12.45 -5.25
N TYR A 80 -2.21 -12.59 -6.56
CA TYR A 80 -2.37 -13.91 -7.19
C TYR A 80 -1.14 -14.82 -6.98
N ALA A 81 0.07 -14.27 -7.15
CA ALA A 81 1.29 -15.05 -6.99
C ALA A 81 1.47 -15.56 -5.55
N ILE A 82 1.20 -14.70 -4.53
CA ILE A 82 1.25 -15.11 -3.12
C ILE A 82 0.17 -16.15 -2.81
N ALA A 83 -1.06 -15.97 -3.35
CA ALA A 83 -2.14 -16.93 -3.18
C ALA A 83 -1.80 -18.32 -3.75
N ASN A 84 -0.99 -18.38 -4.79
CA ASN A 84 -0.56 -19.62 -5.45
C ASN A 84 0.67 -20.26 -4.80
N LEU A 85 1.28 -19.65 -3.78
CA LEU A 85 2.35 -20.30 -3.04
C LEU A 85 1.81 -21.50 -2.24
N GLN A 86 2.57 -22.61 -2.20
CA GLN A 86 2.13 -23.89 -1.63
C GLN A 86 1.80 -23.83 -0.13
N ASP A 87 2.23 -22.81 0.58
CA ASP A 87 2.01 -22.64 2.03
C ASP A 87 0.62 -22.08 2.39
N GLY A 88 -0.28 -21.93 1.41
CA GLY A 88 -1.66 -21.50 1.67
C GLY A 88 -1.78 -20.05 2.17
N ALA A 89 -0.79 -19.22 1.89
CA ALA A 89 -0.84 -17.80 2.23
C ALA A 89 -2.15 -17.16 1.74
N LYS A 90 -2.81 -16.41 2.62
CA LYS A 90 -4.07 -15.70 2.32
C LYS A 90 -3.77 -14.23 2.07
N PRO A 91 -3.56 -13.79 0.83
CA PRO A 91 -3.35 -12.38 0.51
C PRO A 91 -4.66 -11.63 0.36
N PHE A 92 -4.58 -10.33 0.50
CA PHE A 92 -5.70 -9.44 0.41
C PHE A 92 -5.39 -8.12 -0.31
N LYS A 93 -6.33 -7.72 -1.16
CA LYS A 93 -6.75 -6.42 -1.68
C LYS A 93 -6.19 -5.93 -3.01
N VAL A 94 -7.07 -5.63 -3.99
CA VAL A 94 -6.89 -4.59 -5.02
C VAL A 94 -8.17 -4.32 -5.83
N TRP A 95 -8.12 -3.59 -6.93
CA TRP A 95 -9.24 -3.13 -7.76
C TRP A 95 -10.17 -4.28 -8.22
N PRO A 96 -11.49 -4.17 -7.98
CA PRO A 96 -12.45 -5.25 -8.26
C PRO A 96 -12.40 -5.79 -9.68
N ARG A 97 -12.21 -4.92 -10.66
CA ARG A 97 -12.15 -5.28 -12.07
C ARG A 97 -11.05 -6.29 -12.37
N MET A 98 -9.87 -6.11 -11.80
CA MET A 98 -8.73 -7.01 -12.02
C MET A 98 -8.94 -8.42 -11.49
N PHE A 99 -10.00 -8.63 -10.71
CA PHE A 99 -10.38 -9.92 -10.12
C PHE A 99 -11.75 -10.41 -10.59
N GLY A 100 -12.38 -9.75 -11.54
CA GLY A 100 -13.68 -10.14 -12.07
C GLY A 100 -14.83 -10.06 -11.06
N CYS A 101 -14.68 -9.27 -10.00
CA CYS A 101 -15.67 -9.16 -8.92
C CYS A 101 -16.35 -7.78 -8.85
N GLU A 102 -16.41 -7.07 -9.97
CA GLU A 102 -17.01 -5.71 -10.02
C GLU A 102 -18.50 -5.69 -9.65
N GLU A 103 -19.22 -6.77 -9.94
CA GLU A 103 -20.67 -6.85 -9.69
C GLU A 103 -21.02 -7.21 -8.25
N ASN A 104 -20.02 -7.57 -7.46
CA ASN A 104 -20.22 -7.94 -6.09
C ASN A 104 -20.41 -6.69 -5.21
N SER A 105 -21.27 -6.82 -4.20
CA SER A 105 -21.45 -5.81 -3.15
C SER A 105 -20.94 -6.33 -1.81
N VAL A 106 -20.40 -5.44 -1.01
CA VAL A 106 -19.98 -5.77 0.35
C VAL A 106 -21.20 -6.07 1.21
N GLN A 107 -21.19 -7.21 1.87
CA GLN A 107 -22.20 -7.54 2.86
C GLN A 107 -21.77 -6.97 4.23
N ASN A 108 -22.72 -6.39 4.93
CA ASN A 108 -22.53 -5.95 6.30
C ASN A 108 -23.09 -7.03 7.23
N SER A 109 -22.24 -7.59 8.07
CA SER A 109 -22.59 -8.56 9.10
C SER A 109 -22.42 -7.93 10.49
N ASP A 110 -22.81 -8.64 11.53
CA ASP A 110 -22.56 -8.23 12.94
C ASP A 110 -21.05 -8.14 13.24
N GLN A 111 -20.21 -8.81 12.43
CA GLN A 111 -18.76 -8.79 12.53
C GLN A 111 -18.13 -7.60 11.76
N GLY A 112 -18.88 -6.91 10.91
CA GLY A 112 -18.41 -5.84 10.05
C GLY A 112 -18.55 -6.13 8.57
N TRP A 113 -17.81 -5.40 7.74
CA TRP A 113 -17.84 -5.57 6.27
C TRP A 113 -17.08 -6.83 5.85
N THR A 114 -17.77 -7.73 5.16
CA THR A 114 -17.17 -8.97 4.66
C THR A 114 -16.46 -8.73 3.34
N PRO A 115 -15.15 -9.00 3.23
CA PRO A 115 -14.40 -8.92 1.98
C PRO A 115 -14.96 -9.88 0.91
N ILE A 116 -14.83 -9.50 -0.36
CA ILE A 116 -15.27 -10.32 -1.48
C ILE A 116 -14.28 -11.45 -1.74
N PHE A 117 -14.77 -12.67 -1.75
CA PHE A 117 -14.01 -13.86 -2.08
C PHE A 117 -13.77 -13.95 -3.60
N VAL A 118 -12.52 -14.17 -4.01
CA VAL A 118 -12.11 -14.32 -5.42
C VAL A 118 -11.77 -15.78 -5.72
N GLN A 119 -10.86 -16.37 -4.95
CA GLN A 119 -10.47 -17.78 -5.05
C GLN A 119 -9.97 -18.28 -3.69
N ASN A 120 -9.76 -19.59 -3.56
CA ASN A 120 -9.58 -20.34 -2.30
C ASN A 120 -8.90 -19.66 -1.11
N ASN A 121 -8.01 -18.71 -1.33
CA ASN A 121 -7.30 -17.97 -0.28
C ASN A 121 -7.06 -16.51 -0.63
N LEU A 122 -7.79 -15.96 -1.62
CA LEU A 122 -7.67 -14.59 -2.08
C LEU A 122 -9.01 -13.85 -1.90
N PHE A 123 -8.95 -12.76 -1.17
CA PHE A 123 -10.09 -11.87 -0.92
C PHE A 123 -9.77 -10.46 -1.44
N VAL A 124 -10.79 -9.70 -1.74
CA VAL A 124 -10.67 -8.32 -2.22
C VAL A 124 -11.62 -7.41 -1.46
N MET A 125 -11.14 -6.25 -1.06
CA MET A 125 -11.95 -5.16 -0.54
C MET A 125 -11.58 -3.87 -1.24
N SER A 126 -12.56 -3.11 -1.69
CA SER A 126 -12.36 -1.86 -2.41
C SER A 126 -13.47 -0.87 -2.08
N ILE A 127 -13.13 0.41 -2.20
CA ILE A 127 -14.09 1.50 -2.10
C ILE A 127 -15.18 1.40 -3.18
N ALA A 128 -14.83 0.84 -4.34
CA ALA A 128 -15.77 0.66 -5.44
C ALA A 128 -16.99 -0.21 -5.07
N PHE A 129 -16.85 -1.10 -4.10
CA PHE A 129 -17.96 -1.92 -3.59
C PHE A 129 -18.94 -1.18 -2.68
N LEU A 130 -18.57 0.03 -2.25
CA LEU A 130 -19.38 0.87 -1.36
C LEU A 130 -20.08 2.01 -2.11
N LEU A 131 -19.98 2.03 -3.44
CA LEU A 131 -20.58 3.05 -4.29
C LEU A 131 -21.88 2.53 -4.88
N ASP A 132 -22.89 3.38 -4.90
CA ASP A 132 -24.21 3.06 -5.47
C ASP A 132 -24.15 2.95 -6.99
N THR A 133 -23.28 3.73 -7.64
CA THR A 133 -23.09 3.72 -9.09
C THR A 133 -21.61 3.73 -9.47
N ARG A 134 -21.23 2.98 -10.51
CA ARG A 134 -19.85 2.82 -10.96
C ARG A 134 -19.28 4.07 -11.62
N ASP A 135 -20.11 4.84 -12.28
CA ASP A 135 -19.72 6.00 -13.08
C ASP A 135 -19.83 7.32 -12.29
N GLU A 136 -20.18 7.24 -11.01
CA GLU A 136 -20.29 8.42 -10.17
C GLU A 136 -18.90 8.99 -9.85
N ALA A 137 -18.70 10.25 -10.23
CA ALA A 137 -17.49 10.98 -9.89
C ALA A 137 -17.46 11.27 -8.37
N ILE A 138 -16.59 10.56 -7.67
CA ILE A 138 -16.45 10.73 -6.23
C ILE A 138 -15.63 11.98 -5.94
N ILE A 139 -16.31 13.07 -5.61
CA ILE A 139 -15.67 14.33 -5.17
C ILE A 139 -15.59 14.31 -3.64
N TRP A 140 -14.63 13.58 -3.09
CA TRP A 140 -14.40 13.58 -1.65
C TRP A 140 -13.24 14.48 -1.26
N ARG A 141 -13.49 15.33 -0.29
CA ARG A 141 -12.47 16.16 0.35
C ARG A 141 -11.67 15.32 1.37
N GLY A 142 -10.47 15.77 1.72
CA GLY A 142 -9.52 15.08 2.60
C GLY A 142 -10.15 14.44 3.86
N PRO A 143 -10.96 15.15 4.66
CA PRO A 143 -11.56 14.57 5.88
C PRO A 143 -12.41 13.33 5.61
N ARG A 144 -13.22 13.33 4.52
CA ARG A 144 -14.07 12.19 4.16
C ARG A 144 -13.25 10.99 3.68
N LYS A 145 -12.16 11.24 2.96
CA LYS A 145 -11.22 10.17 2.55
C LYS A 145 -10.53 9.55 3.77
N ASN A 146 -10.08 10.37 4.71
CA ASN A 146 -9.45 9.88 5.95
C ASN A 146 -10.43 9.08 6.82
N ALA A 147 -11.68 9.55 6.95
CA ALA A 147 -12.72 8.80 7.66
C ALA A 147 -12.98 7.43 7.03
N LEU A 148 -12.99 7.35 5.68
CA LEU A 148 -13.19 6.09 4.99
C LEU A 148 -11.98 5.14 5.14
N ILE A 149 -10.74 5.64 5.06
CA ILE A 149 -9.55 4.83 5.32
C ILE A 149 -9.63 4.23 6.73
N LYS A 150 -10.02 5.04 7.71
CA LYS A 150 -10.23 4.59 9.09
C LYS A 150 -11.30 3.51 9.17
N GLN A 151 -12.44 3.69 8.50
CA GLN A 151 -13.49 2.68 8.42
C GLN A 151 -13.00 1.38 7.79
N PHE A 152 -12.22 1.43 6.71
CA PHE A 152 -11.63 0.23 6.11
C PHE A 152 -10.76 -0.56 7.09
N LEU A 153 -9.95 0.13 7.88
CA LEU A 153 -9.08 -0.55 8.84
C LEU A 153 -9.85 -1.07 10.06
N ARG A 154 -10.93 -0.38 10.46
CA ARG A 154 -11.71 -0.66 11.68
C ARG A 154 -12.89 -1.59 11.43
N ASP A 155 -13.66 -1.38 10.36
CA ASP A 155 -14.98 -1.98 10.15
C ASP A 155 -14.96 -3.19 9.23
N VAL A 156 -13.86 -3.45 8.50
CA VAL A 156 -13.72 -4.67 7.69
C VAL A 156 -13.36 -5.85 8.59
N ASP A 157 -14.05 -6.96 8.40
CA ASP A 157 -13.70 -8.23 9.02
C ASP A 157 -12.56 -8.90 8.25
N TRP A 158 -11.31 -8.62 8.70
CA TRP A 158 -10.11 -9.16 8.09
C TRP A 158 -9.89 -10.63 8.41
N GLY A 159 -10.41 -11.13 9.54
CA GLY A 159 -10.19 -12.49 10.01
C GLY A 159 -8.70 -12.85 10.13
N GLU A 160 -8.41 -14.12 9.93
CA GLU A 160 -7.04 -14.65 9.91
C GLU A 160 -6.43 -14.52 8.52
N LEU A 161 -5.47 -13.61 8.33
CA LEU A 161 -4.76 -13.36 7.08
C LEU A 161 -3.25 -13.50 7.26
N ASP A 162 -2.57 -14.11 6.28
CA ASP A 162 -1.12 -14.10 6.25
C ASP A 162 -0.58 -12.78 5.71
N PHE A 163 -1.24 -12.22 4.68
CA PHE A 163 -0.82 -10.96 4.05
C PHE A 163 -1.99 -10.00 3.80
N LEU A 164 -1.84 -8.77 4.22
CA LEU A 164 -2.66 -7.63 3.81
C LEU A 164 -1.83 -6.74 2.89
N ILE A 165 -2.15 -6.74 1.59
CA ILE A 165 -1.47 -5.91 0.59
C ILE A 165 -2.34 -4.69 0.33
N ILE A 166 -1.82 -3.50 0.58
CA ILE A 166 -2.55 -2.23 0.48
C ILE A 166 -2.07 -1.47 -0.75
N ASP A 167 -2.93 -1.39 -1.76
CA ASP A 167 -2.70 -0.57 -2.96
C ASP A 167 -3.07 0.88 -2.67
N THR A 168 -2.10 1.78 -2.70
CA THR A 168 -2.32 3.19 -2.41
C THR A 168 -2.56 4.00 -3.68
N PRO A 169 -3.15 5.20 -3.64
CA PRO A 169 -3.13 6.11 -4.78
C PRO A 169 -1.69 6.47 -5.17
N PRO A 170 -1.42 7.02 -6.36
CA PRO A 170 -0.08 7.47 -6.72
C PRO A 170 0.32 8.76 -6.01
N GLY A 171 1.62 8.94 -5.75
CA GLY A 171 2.19 10.14 -5.11
C GLY A 171 2.09 10.12 -3.59
N THR A 172 2.59 11.19 -2.96
CA THR A 172 2.60 11.38 -1.49
C THR A 172 1.46 12.30 -1.07
N SER A 173 0.25 11.76 -0.98
CA SER A 173 -0.94 12.50 -0.57
C SER A 173 -1.26 12.32 0.92
N ASP A 174 -2.22 13.08 1.43
CA ASP A 174 -2.67 12.99 2.83
C ASP A 174 -3.18 11.58 3.18
N GLU A 175 -3.72 10.85 2.19
CA GLU A 175 -4.17 9.47 2.37
C GLU A 175 -3.01 8.54 2.77
N HIS A 176 -1.83 8.71 2.18
CA HIS A 176 -0.64 7.92 2.54
C HIS A 176 -0.22 8.18 3.98
N ILE A 177 -0.21 9.45 4.38
CA ILE A 177 0.13 9.84 5.76
C ILE A 177 -0.86 9.20 6.74
N SER A 178 -2.16 9.28 6.43
CA SER A 178 -3.22 8.73 7.29
C SER A 178 -3.12 7.21 7.42
N ILE A 179 -2.97 6.48 6.30
CA ILE A 179 -2.82 5.01 6.32
C ILE A 179 -1.58 4.62 7.16
N VAL A 180 -0.43 5.24 6.87
CA VAL A 180 0.82 4.94 7.55
C VAL A 180 0.72 5.22 9.05
N GLN A 181 0.16 6.36 9.45
CA GLN A 181 0.01 6.72 10.85
C GLN A 181 -0.88 5.74 11.61
N MET A 182 -2.03 5.37 11.03
CA MET A 182 -2.94 4.41 11.63
C MET A 182 -2.31 3.02 11.76
N LEU A 183 -1.63 2.53 10.72
CA LEU A 183 -0.98 1.23 10.74
C LEU A 183 0.20 1.17 11.71
N LEU A 184 1.01 2.22 11.79
CA LEU A 184 2.13 2.28 12.74
C LEU A 184 1.67 2.38 14.20
N GLN A 185 0.53 3.04 14.46
CA GLN A 185 -0.04 3.14 15.81
C GLN A 185 -0.79 1.89 16.24
N ALA A 186 -1.47 1.24 15.30
CA ALA A 186 -2.32 0.08 15.59
C ALA A 186 -1.56 -1.24 15.55
N SER A 187 -0.55 -1.37 14.73
CA SER A 187 0.14 -2.65 14.54
C SER A 187 1.48 -2.49 13.80
N CYS A 188 2.23 -3.57 13.71
CA CYS A 188 3.45 -3.60 12.90
C CYS A 188 3.11 -3.52 11.41
N LEU A 189 3.70 -2.57 10.69
CA LEU A 189 3.74 -2.49 9.24
C LEU A 189 5.07 -3.11 8.79
N ASP A 190 5.05 -4.17 7.99
CA ASP A 190 6.27 -4.84 7.52
C ASP A 190 7.09 -3.94 6.61
N GLY A 191 6.44 -3.13 5.80
CA GLY A 191 7.11 -2.15 4.97
C GLY A 191 6.38 -1.82 3.68
N ALA A 192 7.10 -1.09 2.82
CA ALA A 192 6.61 -0.64 1.52
C ALA A 192 7.42 -1.24 0.36
N VAL A 193 6.72 -1.61 -0.69
CA VAL A 193 7.28 -1.93 -2.01
C VAL A 193 6.97 -0.78 -2.95
N ILE A 194 7.97 -0.22 -3.62
CA ILE A 194 7.80 0.92 -4.50
C ILE A 194 7.84 0.45 -5.95
N VAL A 195 6.78 0.74 -6.71
CA VAL A 195 6.67 0.38 -8.14
C VAL A 195 7.02 1.58 -9.00
N THR A 196 7.88 1.37 -10.00
CA THR A 196 8.34 2.38 -10.94
C THR A 196 8.46 1.83 -12.37
N THR A 197 8.81 2.70 -13.30
CA THR A 197 9.24 2.35 -14.66
C THR A 197 10.68 2.82 -14.90
N PRO A 198 11.40 2.36 -15.94
CA PRO A 198 12.78 2.77 -16.21
C PRO A 198 12.98 4.26 -16.51
N GLN A 199 11.89 4.99 -16.77
CA GLN A 199 11.92 6.40 -17.17
C GLN A 199 12.39 7.29 -16.01
N GLU A 200 13.31 8.21 -16.28
CA GLU A 200 13.86 9.14 -15.28
C GLU A 200 12.78 9.95 -14.54
N ILE A 201 11.73 10.38 -15.25
CA ILE A 201 10.63 11.12 -14.64
C ILE A 201 9.90 10.29 -13.57
N SER A 202 9.83 8.97 -13.71
CA SER A 202 9.28 8.07 -12.68
C SER A 202 10.25 7.90 -11.53
N LEU A 203 11.55 7.80 -11.82
CA LEU A 203 12.60 7.62 -10.81
C LEU A 203 12.76 8.86 -9.92
N LEU A 204 12.57 10.07 -10.46
CA LEU A 204 12.54 11.31 -9.66
C LEU A 204 11.43 11.28 -8.62
N ASP A 205 10.26 10.80 -8.98
CA ASP A 205 9.14 10.69 -8.04
C ASP A 205 9.35 9.56 -7.01
N VAL A 206 10.00 8.45 -7.41
CA VAL A 206 10.41 7.40 -6.47
C VAL A 206 11.33 7.93 -5.37
N ARG A 207 12.26 8.82 -5.71
CA ARG A 207 13.14 9.46 -4.70
C ARG A 207 12.34 10.24 -3.64
N LYS A 208 11.21 10.85 -4.04
CA LYS A 208 10.28 11.52 -3.10
C LYS A 208 9.55 10.51 -2.23
N GLU A 209 9.09 9.38 -2.81
CA GLU A 209 8.46 8.28 -2.05
C GLU A 209 9.41 7.66 -1.03
N VAL A 210 10.67 7.43 -1.41
CA VAL A 210 11.70 6.94 -0.48
C VAL A 210 11.88 7.93 0.69
N ASN A 211 11.98 9.22 0.38
CA ASN A 211 12.08 10.25 1.43
C ASN A 211 10.84 10.31 2.33
N PHE A 212 9.64 10.12 1.75
CA PHE A 212 8.41 9.97 2.52
C PHE A 212 8.50 8.78 3.48
N CYS A 213 8.90 7.60 3.01
CA CYS A 213 9.07 6.41 3.84
C CYS A 213 10.08 6.64 4.98
N VAL A 214 11.22 7.31 4.69
CA VAL A 214 12.22 7.66 5.71
C VAL A 214 11.61 8.59 6.77
N LYS A 215 10.89 9.63 6.36
CA LYS A 215 10.27 10.60 7.30
C LYS A 215 9.16 9.98 8.14
N THR A 216 8.42 9.04 7.60
CA THR A 216 7.33 8.33 8.28
C THR A 216 7.80 7.07 9.00
N LYS A 217 9.09 6.72 8.91
CA LYS A 217 9.69 5.51 9.50
C LYS A 217 9.10 4.21 8.97
N VAL A 218 8.66 4.20 7.71
CA VAL A 218 8.21 2.99 7.01
C VAL A 218 9.42 2.31 6.38
N PRO A 219 9.71 1.04 6.69
CA PRO A 219 10.76 0.31 6.01
C PRO A 219 10.48 0.17 4.51
N VAL A 220 11.44 0.49 3.65
CA VAL A 220 11.34 0.21 2.22
C VAL A 220 11.92 -1.18 1.97
N LEU A 221 11.07 -2.15 1.63
CA LEU A 221 11.48 -3.53 1.35
C LEU A 221 12.26 -3.64 0.04
N GLY A 222 11.98 -2.73 -0.88
CA GLY A 222 12.70 -2.58 -2.14
C GLY A 222 11.83 -1.97 -3.23
N VAL A 223 12.39 -1.97 -4.45
CA VAL A 223 11.80 -1.35 -5.64
C VAL A 223 11.49 -2.42 -6.68
N VAL A 224 10.35 -2.31 -7.35
CA VAL A 224 9.98 -3.12 -8.52
C VAL A 224 9.97 -2.21 -9.74
N GLU A 225 10.85 -2.49 -10.71
CA GLU A 225 10.87 -1.82 -12.01
C GLU A 225 9.94 -2.55 -12.97
N ASN A 226 8.79 -1.95 -13.23
CA ASN A 226 7.80 -2.48 -14.16
C ASN A 226 8.01 -1.93 -15.58
N MET A 227 7.53 -2.64 -16.60
CA MET A 227 7.66 -2.27 -18.01
C MET A 227 9.11 -2.05 -18.44
N CYS A 228 10.06 -2.82 -17.88
CA CYS A 228 11.48 -2.69 -18.18
C CYS A 228 11.79 -3.03 -19.65
N GLN A 229 11.02 -3.93 -20.24
CA GLN A 229 11.12 -4.34 -21.65
C GLN A 229 9.77 -4.86 -22.13
N PHE A 230 9.59 -4.92 -23.43
CA PHE A 230 8.48 -5.63 -24.08
C PHE A 230 8.98 -6.97 -24.59
N VAL A 231 8.25 -8.04 -24.26
CA VAL A 231 8.50 -9.37 -24.82
C VAL A 231 7.40 -9.68 -25.82
N CYS A 232 7.77 -9.85 -27.09
CA CYS A 232 6.80 -10.18 -28.13
C CYS A 232 6.17 -11.55 -27.87
N PRO A 233 4.85 -11.66 -27.75
CA PRO A 233 4.20 -12.94 -27.49
C PRO A 233 4.31 -13.94 -28.65
N CYS A 234 4.61 -13.46 -29.86
CA CYS A 234 4.72 -14.32 -31.06
C CYS A 234 6.11 -14.90 -31.25
N CYS A 235 7.17 -14.11 -31.05
CA CYS A 235 8.55 -14.53 -31.34
C CYS A 235 9.47 -14.48 -30.10
N SER A 236 8.95 -14.15 -28.94
CA SER A 236 9.68 -14.03 -27.67
C SER A 236 10.89 -13.08 -27.71
N THR A 237 10.99 -12.24 -28.74
CA THR A 237 12.04 -11.23 -28.82
C THR A 237 11.78 -10.13 -27.80
N ALA A 238 12.78 -9.86 -26.96
CA ALA A 238 12.74 -8.77 -26.01
C ALA A 238 13.22 -7.47 -26.67
N SER A 239 12.47 -6.38 -26.46
CA SER A 239 12.84 -5.04 -26.92
C SER A 239 12.62 -4.02 -25.81
N GLN A 240 13.53 -3.06 -25.71
CA GLN A 240 13.44 -2.00 -24.73
C GLN A 240 12.42 -0.95 -25.19
N LEU A 241 11.35 -0.73 -24.40
CA LEU A 241 10.34 0.29 -24.69
C LEU A 241 10.79 1.68 -24.27
N PHE A 242 11.41 1.77 -23.13
CA PHE A 242 11.83 3.04 -22.55
C PHE A 242 13.34 3.10 -22.48
N PRO A 243 13.98 4.15 -23.06
CA PRO A 243 15.43 4.30 -22.99
C PRO A 243 15.86 4.50 -21.53
N ASN A 244 16.85 3.74 -21.13
CA ASN A 244 17.44 3.82 -19.79
C ASN A 244 18.61 4.84 -19.82
N THR A 245 18.28 6.11 -19.87
CA THR A 245 19.26 7.19 -20.05
C THR A 245 20.15 7.45 -18.83
N THR A 246 19.65 7.14 -17.64
CA THR A 246 20.33 7.45 -16.36
C THR A 246 20.75 6.21 -15.56
N GLY A 247 20.56 5.00 -16.14
CA GLY A 247 20.86 3.73 -15.48
C GLY A 247 19.66 3.05 -14.80
N GLY A 248 18.45 3.63 -14.93
CA GLY A 248 17.19 3.05 -14.49
C GLY A 248 17.07 2.84 -12.99
N ALA A 249 16.10 2.01 -12.60
CA ALA A 249 15.90 1.71 -11.20
C ALA A 249 17.10 1.01 -10.56
N LYS A 250 17.87 0.24 -11.32
CA LYS A 250 19.07 -0.45 -10.81
C LYS A 250 20.10 0.53 -10.24
N LYS A 251 20.42 1.59 -11.02
CA LYS A 251 21.37 2.60 -10.56
C LYS A 251 20.78 3.43 -9.42
N MET A 252 19.51 3.84 -9.51
CA MET A 252 18.83 4.58 -8.47
C MET A 252 18.82 3.81 -7.14
N CYS A 253 18.54 2.50 -7.17
CA CYS A 253 18.56 1.65 -5.99
C CYS A 253 19.97 1.58 -5.37
N ALA A 254 21.01 1.44 -6.20
CA ALA A 254 22.39 1.47 -5.71
C ALA A 254 22.73 2.80 -5.05
N ASP A 255 22.35 3.94 -5.66
CA ASP A 255 22.56 5.28 -5.11
C ASP A 255 21.85 5.51 -3.76
N LEU A 256 20.68 4.88 -3.57
CA LEU A 256 19.85 5.02 -2.36
C LEU A 256 20.04 3.88 -1.35
N SER A 257 20.94 2.93 -1.62
CA SER A 257 21.14 1.71 -0.82
C SER A 257 19.85 0.90 -0.64
N LEU A 258 19.04 0.83 -1.69
CA LEU A 258 17.81 0.04 -1.76
C LEU A 258 18.02 -1.22 -2.60
N GLU A 259 17.20 -2.22 -2.36
CA GLU A 259 17.18 -3.44 -3.17
C GLU A 259 16.24 -3.29 -4.36
N LEU A 260 16.69 -3.70 -5.54
CA LEU A 260 15.85 -3.89 -6.72
C LEU A 260 15.29 -5.31 -6.65
N LEU A 261 13.99 -5.43 -6.30
CA LEU A 261 13.33 -6.73 -6.06
C LEU A 261 13.05 -7.48 -7.35
N ALA A 262 12.61 -6.78 -8.38
CA ALA A 262 12.30 -7.38 -9.67
C ALA A 262 12.35 -6.34 -10.80
N GLN A 263 12.58 -6.84 -12.01
CA GLN A 263 12.44 -6.10 -13.28
C GLN A 263 11.40 -6.84 -14.14
N LEU A 264 10.19 -6.31 -14.21
CA LEU A 264 9.04 -6.94 -14.83
C LEU A 264 8.84 -6.42 -16.26
N PRO A 265 8.73 -7.31 -17.26
CA PRO A 265 8.43 -6.88 -18.62
C PRO A 265 6.97 -6.48 -18.80
N LEU A 266 6.70 -5.71 -19.83
CA LEU A 266 5.35 -5.49 -20.32
C LEU A 266 4.88 -6.73 -21.09
N ASP A 267 3.86 -7.42 -20.60
CA ASP A 267 3.17 -8.50 -21.28
C ASP A 267 1.70 -8.10 -21.56
N PRO A 268 1.32 -7.95 -22.83
CA PRO A 268 -0.07 -7.61 -23.18
C PRO A 268 -1.09 -8.64 -22.70
N ARG A 269 -0.69 -9.91 -22.56
CA ARG A 269 -1.58 -10.98 -22.06
C ARG A 269 -1.91 -10.77 -20.61
N LEU A 270 -0.93 -10.31 -19.80
CA LEU A 270 -1.18 -9.95 -18.39
C LEU A 270 -2.19 -8.81 -18.29
N ALA A 271 -2.00 -7.75 -19.07
CA ALA A 271 -2.93 -6.62 -19.09
C ALA A 271 -4.34 -7.08 -19.49
N LYS A 272 -4.46 -7.90 -20.55
CA LYS A 272 -5.73 -8.45 -21.01
C LYS A 272 -6.41 -9.31 -19.94
N SER A 273 -5.67 -10.23 -19.31
CA SER A 273 -6.23 -11.09 -18.27
C SER A 273 -6.81 -10.26 -17.11
N LEU A 274 -6.09 -9.25 -16.64
CA LEU A 274 -6.56 -8.37 -15.56
C LEU A 274 -7.75 -7.48 -15.98
N ASP A 275 -7.80 -7.03 -17.25
CA ASP A 275 -8.96 -6.29 -17.78
C ASP A 275 -10.22 -7.17 -17.90
N GLU A 276 -10.04 -8.46 -18.15
CA GLU A 276 -11.10 -9.46 -18.20
C GLU A 276 -11.42 -10.07 -16.82
N GLY A 277 -10.73 -9.64 -15.76
CA GLY A 277 -10.93 -10.14 -14.40
C GLY A 277 -10.50 -11.59 -14.21
N GLN A 278 -9.54 -12.05 -15.02
CA GLN A 278 -9.06 -13.43 -15.02
C GLN A 278 -7.67 -13.54 -14.44
N SER A 279 -7.37 -14.69 -13.83
CA SER A 279 -6.04 -14.99 -13.33
C SER A 279 -5.07 -15.27 -14.49
N TYR A 280 -4.09 -14.39 -14.69
CA TYR A 280 -3.01 -14.65 -15.65
C TYR A 280 -2.25 -15.94 -15.33
N PHE A 281 -2.12 -16.26 -14.06
CA PHE A 281 -1.33 -17.40 -13.57
C PHE A 281 -1.99 -18.75 -13.87
N GLU A 282 -3.34 -18.80 -13.98
CA GLU A 282 -4.05 -20.01 -14.37
C GLU A 282 -3.85 -20.34 -15.85
N HIS A 283 -3.83 -19.31 -16.70
CA HIS A 283 -3.73 -19.48 -18.14
C HIS A 283 -2.30 -19.53 -18.68
N PHE A 284 -1.36 -18.90 -17.97
CA PHE A 284 0.02 -18.70 -18.41
C PHE A 284 1.04 -19.01 -17.30
N ALA A 285 0.81 -20.06 -16.50
CA ALA A 285 1.65 -20.45 -15.35
C ALA A 285 3.14 -20.60 -15.72
N ASP A 286 3.43 -21.16 -16.90
CA ASP A 286 4.80 -21.41 -17.37
C ASP A 286 5.48 -20.19 -17.99
N SER A 287 4.77 -19.06 -18.12
CA SER A 287 5.35 -17.86 -18.72
C SER A 287 6.49 -17.29 -17.89
N PRO A 288 7.49 -16.65 -18.53
CA PRO A 288 8.57 -15.97 -17.80
C PRO A 288 8.05 -14.93 -16.81
N VAL A 289 6.94 -14.25 -17.16
CA VAL A 289 6.33 -13.22 -16.31
C VAL A 289 5.70 -13.84 -15.05
N ALA A 290 4.98 -14.97 -15.19
CA ALA A 290 4.43 -15.68 -14.05
C ALA A 290 5.53 -16.15 -13.08
N LYS A 291 6.63 -16.68 -13.62
CA LYS A 291 7.80 -17.09 -12.82
C LYS A 291 8.42 -15.91 -12.07
N GLN A 292 8.60 -14.76 -12.74
CA GLN A 292 9.15 -13.56 -12.10
C GLN A 292 8.24 -13.05 -10.96
N PHE A 293 6.92 -13.09 -11.12
CA PHE A 293 6.01 -12.77 -10.01
C PHE A 293 6.06 -13.80 -8.89
N GLY A 294 6.22 -15.08 -9.20
CA GLY A 294 6.43 -16.15 -8.22
C GLY A 294 7.71 -15.93 -7.41
N ASP A 295 8.81 -15.58 -8.08
CA ASP A 295 10.10 -15.26 -7.43
C ASP A 295 9.97 -14.01 -6.54
N LEU A 296 9.30 -12.96 -7.03
CA LEU A 296 9.01 -11.75 -6.25
C LEU A 296 8.17 -12.05 -5.01
N ALA A 297 7.12 -12.88 -5.16
CA ALA A 297 6.27 -13.29 -4.06
C ALA A 297 7.05 -14.05 -2.99
N ASN A 298 7.86 -15.05 -3.39
CA ASN A 298 8.73 -15.79 -2.48
C ASN A 298 9.73 -14.88 -1.75
N LEU A 299 10.35 -13.96 -2.48
CA LEU A 299 11.30 -13.01 -1.90
C LEU A 299 10.64 -12.13 -0.84
N LEU A 300 9.45 -11.58 -1.12
CA LEU A 300 8.73 -10.73 -0.18
C LEU A 300 8.23 -11.51 1.05
N VAL A 301 7.69 -12.71 0.86
CA VAL A 301 7.28 -13.59 1.96
C VAL A 301 8.44 -13.88 2.90
N ASN A 302 9.62 -14.21 2.36
CA ASN A 302 10.81 -14.48 3.17
C ASN A 302 11.31 -13.22 3.89
N LYS A 303 11.29 -12.05 3.25
CA LYS A 303 11.66 -10.78 3.89
C LYS A 303 10.75 -10.44 5.07
N CYS A 304 9.43 -10.59 4.90
CA CYS A 304 8.47 -10.31 5.96
C CYS A 304 8.66 -11.27 7.15
N LYS A 305 8.83 -12.57 6.91
CA LYS A 305 9.13 -13.56 7.97
C LYS A 305 10.39 -13.17 8.75
N THR A 306 11.49 -12.88 8.04
CA THR A 306 12.77 -12.52 8.68
C THR A 306 12.68 -11.22 9.47
N ASN A 307 11.96 -10.21 8.98
CA ASN A 307 11.79 -8.95 9.70
C ASN A 307 11.00 -9.14 10.99
N ARG A 308 9.96 -9.97 10.97
CA ARG A 308 9.18 -10.30 12.15
C ARG A 308 10.00 -10.99 13.22
N GLU A 309 10.75 -12.03 12.85
CA GLU A 309 11.65 -12.74 13.77
C GLU A 309 12.65 -11.80 14.45
N ARG A 310 13.21 -10.83 13.70
CA ARG A 310 14.12 -9.82 14.25
C ARG A 310 13.42 -8.87 15.23
N THR A 311 12.16 -8.54 14.99
CA THR A 311 11.39 -7.66 15.87
C THR A 311 11.03 -8.37 17.17
N GLU A 312 10.67 -9.65 17.11
CA GLU A 312 10.36 -10.49 18.27
C GLU A 312 11.61 -10.67 19.15
N ILE A 313 12.76 -10.98 18.57
CA ILE A 313 14.03 -11.13 19.31
C ILE A 313 14.46 -9.82 19.99
N ASN A 314 14.27 -8.66 19.32
CA ASN A 314 14.63 -7.37 19.90
C ASN A 314 13.58 -6.82 20.90
N GLY A 315 12.34 -7.30 20.84
CA GLY A 315 11.27 -6.95 21.76
C GLY A 315 11.32 -7.71 23.10
N GLU A 316 11.95 -8.88 23.13
CA GLU A 316 12.19 -9.64 24.38
C GLU A 316 13.37 -9.11 25.22
N THR A 317 14.12 -8.14 24.68
CA THR A 317 15.32 -7.57 25.34
C THR A 317 15.09 -6.19 25.95
N ASN A 318 13.88 -5.66 25.97
CA ASN A 318 13.46 -4.45 26.66
C ASN A 318 12.26 -4.76 27.56
#